data_ebb63781fc9056f059e7cff311abcfe5
#
_entry.id   ebb63781fc9056f059e7cff311abcfe5
#
_cell.length_a   1.000
_cell.length_b   1.000
_cell.length_c   1.000
_cell.angle_alpha   90.00
_cell.angle_beta   90.00
_cell.angle_gamma   90.00
#
_symmetry.space_group_name_H-M   'P 1'
#
loop_
_entity.id
_entity.type
_entity.pdbx_description
1 polymer ?
#
loop_
_entity_poly.entity_id
_entity_poly.type
_entity_poly.pdbx_seq_one_letter_code
_entity_poly.pdbx_strand_id
1 'polypeptide(L)'
;EVLFKITDILVENGLSQVVNYSFMDKNDLKKLNFPEDSSVYNAISIMNPISDEYPDMRTSLLPGLMHTLQYNLSKKNDQVAIFEYGHIYEPKRFPLDELPKEYSLISGLMCGGPAENGYPNDQREYDFFDIKAVMENVLSALSIRDYKIRRTNYPVFHPGVSAEFVKNDVILARFGELHPAVLDKWNIKRIVYGFTISLPDIMIFAGTATNYKKIPKFPSAERDLAVLVPEQLSNENIENIIRQAGNKHLEKLYLFDLYQGKQVPAGFKSMAYRLSFRASDRTLTDAEVDNWIETIVISLGKVNVVLRT
;
A
#
# COMPACT_ATOMS: atom_id res chain seq x y z
N GLU A 1 16.16 7.66 13.52
CA GLU A 1 14.89 8.36 13.78
C GLU A 1 13.79 7.87 12.81
N VAL A 2 14.00 7.94 11.48
CA VAL A 2 12.99 7.50 10.48
C VAL A 2 12.63 6.03 10.66
N LEU A 3 13.61 5.13 10.80
CA LEU A 3 13.39 3.71 11.05
C LEU A 3 12.49 3.48 12.28
N PHE A 4 12.80 4.12 13.40
CA PHE A 4 12.01 3.97 14.63
C PHE A 4 10.56 4.42 14.44
N LYS A 5 10.33 5.54 13.73
CA LYS A 5 8.96 5.96 13.40
C LYS A 5 8.22 4.94 12.58
N ILE A 6 8.87 4.35 11.57
CA ILE A 6 8.23 3.30 10.74
C ILE A 6 7.90 2.08 11.60
N THR A 7 8.85 1.61 12.41
CA THR A 7 8.62 0.43 13.26
C THR A 7 7.52 0.68 14.29
N ASP A 8 7.50 1.84 14.94
CA ASP A 8 6.45 2.21 15.88
C ASP A 8 5.07 2.20 15.22
N ILE A 9 4.94 2.82 14.03
CA ILE A 9 3.68 2.81 13.28
C ILE A 9 3.26 1.40 12.86
N LEU A 10 4.18 0.55 12.44
CA LEU A 10 3.85 -0.84 12.10
C LEU A 10 3.33 -1.61 13.33
N VAL A 11 3.95 -1.42 14.50
CA VAL A 11 3.49 -2.00 15.76
C VAL A 11 2.13 -1.44 16.19
N GLU A 12 1.90 -0.13 16.07
CA GLU A 12 0.62 0.52 16.35
C GLU A 12 -0.51 0.01 15.44
N ASN A 13 -0.17 -0.44 14.22
CA ASN A 13 -1.11 -1.08 13.30
C ASN A 13 -1.24 -2.59 13.52
N GLY A 14 -0.71 -3.12 14.62
CA GLY A 14 -0.89 -4.51 15.05
C GLY A 14 0.09 -5.51 14.45
N LEU A 15 1.18 -5.07 13.81
CA LEU A 15 2.20 -5.97 13.30
C LEU A 15 3.27 -6.24 14.36
N SER A 16 3.74 -7.47 14.44
CA SER A 16 4.85 -7.89 15.32
C SER A 16 6.16 -7.92 14.54
N GLN A 17 7.21 -7.33 15.12
CA GLN A 17 8.53 -7.42 14.53
C GLN A 17 9.13 -8.81 14.71
N VAL A 18 9.68 -9.36 13.63
CA VAL A 18 10.42 -10.61 13.63
C VAL A 18 11.85 -10.39 13.16
N VAL A 19 12.73 -11.30 13.51
CA VAL A 19 14.15 -11.30 13.09
C VAL A 19 14.45 -12.66 12.51
N ASN A 20 14.74 -12.69 11.22
CA ASN A 20 15.16 -13.89 10.50
C ASN A 20 16.65 -13.84 10.18
N TYR A 21 17.23 -14.98 9.79
CA TYR A 21 18.62 -15.04 9.37
C TYR A 21 18.90 -14.17 8.14
N SER A 22 20.09 -13.58 8.08
CA SER A 22 20.60 -12.88 6.89
C SER A 22 21.04 -13.84 5.78
N PHE A 23 20.84 -15.13 6.00
CA PHE A 23 21.18 -16.22 5.10
C PHE A 23 19.90 -16.91 4.64
N MET A 24 19.94 -17.47 3.44
CA MET A 24 18.77 -18.14 2.83
C MET A 24 19.21 -19.30 1.94
N ASP A 25 18.27 -20.15 1.56
CA ASP A 25 18.38 -20.99 0.38
C ASP A 25 17.91 -20.19 -0.85
N LYS A 26 18.79 -19.98 -1.86
CA LYS A 26 18.40 -19.33 -3.11
C LYS A 26 17.25 -20.04 -3.84
N ASN A 27 16.99 -21.33 -3.57
CA ASN A 27 15.83 -22.02 -4.12
C ASN A 27 14.50 -21.45 -3.60
N ASP A 28 14.47 -20.82 -2.43
CA ASP A 28 13.28 -20.14 -1.94
C ASP A 28 12.91 -18.93 -2.79
N LEU A 29 13.88 -18.28 -3.43
CA LEU A 29 13.61 -17.18 -4.38
C LEU A 29 12.81 -17.67 -5.60
N LYS A 30 13.02 -18.91 -6.06
CA LYS A 30 12.25 -19.50 -7.17
C LYS A 30 10.76 -19.67 -6.84
N LYS A 31 10.43 -19.70 -5.52
CA LYS A 31 9.05 -19.74 -5.05
C LYS A 31 8.37 -18.39 -5.13
N LEU A 32 9.12 -17.28 -5.28
CA LEU A 32 8.60 -15.91 -5.28
C LEU A 32 8.18 -15.37 -6.66
N ASN A 33 8.14 -16.24 -7.65
CA ASN A 33 7.62 -15.94 -8.99
C ASN A 33 8.39 -14.84 -9.78
N PHE A 34 9.66 -14.57 -9.43
CA PHE A 34 10.50 -13.68 -10.21
C PHE A 34 10.86 -14.29 -11.57
N PRO A 35 11.04 -13.48 -12.63
CA PRO A 35 11.60 -13.92 -13.91
C PRO A 35 12.98 -14.56 -13.72
N GLU A 36 13.33 -15.52 -14.55
CA GLU A 36 14.60 -16.27 -14.43
C GLU A 36 15.85 -15.39 -14.56
N ASP A 37 15.76 -14.28 -15.27
CA ASP A 37 16.82 -13.30 -15.48
C ASP A 37 16.85 -12.21 -14.38
N SER A 38 16.04 -12.33 -13.35
CA SER A 38 15.97 -11.33 -12.27
C SER A 38 17.26 -11.28 -11.47
N SER A 39 17.74 -10.07 -11.19
CA SER A 39 18.91 -9.83 -10.32
C SER A 39 18.74 -10.38 -8.90
N VAL A 40 17.52 -10.65 -8.47
CA VAL A 40 17.24 -11.24 -7.14
C VAL A 40 17.95 -12.61 -6.98
N TYR A 41 18.19 -13.34 -8.08
CA TYR A 41 18.89 -14.62 -8.04
C TYR A 41 20.41 -14.51 -7.94
N ASN A 42 20.96 -13.32 -8.03
CA ASN A 42 22.40 -13.07 -7.86
C ASN A 42 22.79 -13.10 -6.39
N ALA A 43 22.49 -14.20 -5.71
CA ALA A 43 22.85 -14.39 -4.31
C ALA A 43 24.35 -14.73 -4.16
N ILE A 44 24.97 -14.23 -3.11
CA ILE A 44 26.37 -14.48 -2.77
C ILE A 44 26.43 -15.72 -1.89
N SER A 45 27.07 -16.77 -2.37
CA SER A 45 27.27 -17.98 -1.59
C SER A 45 28.40 -17.81 -0.58
N ILE A 46 28.16 -18.29 0.63
CA ILE A 46 29.10 -18.22 1.76
C ILE A 46 30.07 -19.41 1.67
N MET A 47 31.36 -19.15 1.80
CA MET A 47 32.37 -20.20 1.71
C MET A 47 32.23 -21.28 2.79
N ASN A 48 31.92 -20.86 4.02
CA ASN A 48 31.74 -21.75 5.17
C ASN A 48 30.37 -21.45 5.83
N PRO A 49 29.26 -21.89 5.24
CA PRO A 49 27.94 -21.64 5.78
C PRO A 49 27.75 -22.34 7.14
N ILE A 50 26.97 -21.74 8.01
CA ILE A 50 26.63 -22.31 9.32
C ILE A 50 25.78 -23.58 9.16
N SER A 51 25.01 -23.65 8.08
CA SER A 51 24.18 -24.80 7.70
C SER A 51 24.07 -24.88 6.19
N ASP A 52 24.02 -26.11 5.68
CA ASP A 52 23.77 -26.36 4.26
C ASP A 52 22.36 -25.92 3.81
N GLU A 53 21.46 -25.67 4.75
CA GLU A 53 20.11 -25.14 4.48
C GLU A 53 20.11 -23.65 4.16
N TYR A 54 21.14 -22.91 4.59
CA TYR A 54 21.21 -21.43 4.43
C TYR A 54 22.58 -21.00 3.88
N PRO A 55 22.93 -21.43 2.65
CA PRO A 55 24.28 -21.21 2.13
C PRO A 55 24.52 -19.83 1.52
N ASP A 56 23.46 -19.06 1.26
CA ASP A 56 23.52 -17.82 0.48
C ASP A 56 23.12 -16.60 1.30
N MET A 57 23.76 -15.45 1.01
CA MET A 57 23.33 -14.15 1.55
C MET A 57 21.98 -13.75 0.94
N ARG A 58 21.05 -13.27 1.77
CA ARG A 58 19.70 -12.92 1.32
C ARG A 58 19.67 -11.72 0.38
N THR A 59 18.93 -11.82 -0.71
CA THR A 59 18.62 -10.74 -1.66
C THR A 59 17.18 -10.24 -1.52
N SER A 60 16.41 -10.82 -0.59
CA SER A 60 15.04 -10.42 -0.24
C SER A 60 14.75 -10.80 1.22
N LEU A 61 13.87 -10.07 1.89
CA LEU A 61 13.37 -10.43 3.22
C LEU A 61 12.20 -11.41 3.17
N LEU A 62 11.56 -11.51 2.01
CA LEU A 62 10.34 -12.32 1.86
C LEU A 62 10.53 -13.81 2.15
N PRO A 63 11.60 -14.49 1.75
CA PRO A 63 11.79 -15.91 2.10
C PRO A 63 11.74 -16.16 3.61
N GLY A 64 12.46 -15.38 4.40
CA GLY A 64 12.44 -15.49 5.86
C GLY A 64 11.05 -15.24 6.45
N LEU A 65 10.35 -14.21 5.97
CA LEU A 65 8.98 -13.92 6.39
C LEU A 65 8.00 -15.05 6.00
N MET A 66 8.15 -15.64 4.82
CA MET A 66 7.32 -16.77 4.37
C MET A 66 7.54 -18.02 5.23
N HIS A 67 8.77 -18.32 5.62
CA HIS A 67 9.07 -19.40 6.57
C HIS A 67 8.43 -19.12 7.93
N THR A 68 8.56 -17.91 8.46
CA THR A 68 7.94 -17.50 9.72
C THR A 68 6.42 -17.63 9.66
N LEU A 69 5.79 -17.17 8.57
CA LEU A 69 4.35 -17.31 8.36
C LEU A 69 3.95 -18.79 8.33
N GLN A 70 4.62 -19.61 7.50
CA GLN A 70 4.33 -21.04 7.35
C GLN A 70 4.46 -21.78 8.70
N TYR A 71 5.50 -21.45 9.49
CA TYR A 71 5.68 -22.02 10.82
C TYR A 71 4.51 -21.68 11.75
N ASN A 72 4.09 -20.41 11.80
CA ASN A 72 2.96 -19.98 12.61
C ASN A 72 1.66 -20.68 12.22
N LEU A 73 1.35 -20.72 10.92
CA LEU A 73 0.17 -21.43 10.40
C LEU A 73 0.19 -22.92 10.75
N SER A 74 1.38 -23.57 10.74
CA SER A 74 1.54 -24.97 11.15
C SER A 74 1.22 -25.20 12.63
N LYS A 75 1.37 -24.17 13.45
CA LYS A 75 1.01 -24.17 14.88
C LYS A 75 -0.43 -23.70 15.14
N LYS A 76 -1.24 -23.55 14.08
CA LYS A 76 -2.63 -23.08 14.15
C LYS A 76 -2.77 -21.63 14.63
N ASN A 77 -1.73 -20.83 14.47
CA ASN A 77 -1.81 -19.40 14.64
C ASN A 77 -2.35 -18.82 13.31
N ASP A 78 -3.66 -18.69 13.23
CA ASP A 78 -4.34 -18.31 12.00
C ASP A 78 -4.35 -16.79 11.72
N GLN A 79 -3.95 -16.01 12.70
CA GLN A 79 -3.84 -14.55 12.63
C GLN A 79 -2.38 -14.15 12.76
N VAL A 80 -1.75 -13.79 11.65
CA VAL A 80 -0.33 -13.48 11.59
C VAL A 80 -0.14 -12.15 10.89
N ALA A 81 0.31 -11.15 11.64
CA ALA A 81 0.71 -9.86 11.11
C ALA A 81 2.14 -9.57 11.59
N ILE A 82 3.10 -9.69 10.70
CA ILE A 82 4.53 -9.64 11.01
C ILE A 82 5.28 -8.73 10.05
N PHE A 83 6.37 -8.14 10.52
CA PHE A 83 7.31 -7.41 9.68
C PHE A 83 8.76 -7.64 10.13
N GLU A 84 9.66 -7.43 9.22
CA GLU A 84 11.10 -7.46 9.46
C GLU A 84 11.77 -6.22 8.87
N TYR A 85 12.65 -5.59 9.66
CA TYR A 85 13.68 -4.70 9.16
C TYR A 85 14.97 -5.48 8.99
N GLY A 86 15.63 -5.36 7.85
CA GLY A 86 16.89 -6.05 7.60
C GLY A 86 17.62 -5.55 6.37
N HIS A 87 18.86 -6.01 6.22
CA HIS A 87 19.68 -5.75 5.05
C HIS A 87 19.55 -6.90 4.04
N ILE A 88 19.57 -6.56 2.77
CA ILE A 88 19.78 -7.47 1.66
C ILE A 88 21.11 -7.14 0.99
N TYR A 89 21.67 -8.11 0.27
CA TYR A 89 23.02 -8.03 -0.27
C TYR A 89 23.00 -8.26 -1.78
N GLU A 90 23.39 -7.25 -2.54
CA GLU A 90 23.40 -7.30 -4.00
C GLU A 90 24.84 -7.16 -4.51
N PRO A 91 25.41 -8.21 -5.16
CA PRO A 91 26.71 -8.07 -5.81
C PRO A 91 26.57 -7.19 -7.05
N LYS A 92 27.58 -6.36 -7.32
CA LYS A 92 27.61 -5.58 -8.54
C LYS A 92 27.92 -6.45 -9.75
N ARG A 93 28.79 -7.44 -9.56
CA ARG A 93 29.19 -8.43 -10.59
C ARG A 93 29.77 -9.70 -9.98
N PHE A 94 29.91 -10.73 -10.78
CA PHE A 94 30.66 -11.95 -10.47
C PHE A 94 31.82 -12.11 -11.44
N PRO A 95 33.03 -12.64 -11.01
CA PRO A 95 33.35 -12.92 -9.60
C PRO A 95 33.40 -11.65 -8.75
N LEU A 96 33.19 -11.80 -7.43
CA LEU A 96 33.24 -10.68 -6.51
C LEU A 96 34.66 -10.11 -6.43
N ASP A 97 34.83 -8.84 -6.73
CA ASP A 97 36.08 -8.08 -6.63
C ASP A 97 35.94 -6.85 -5.70
N GLU A 98 34.74 -6.59 -5.22
CA GLU A 98 34.42 -5.54 -4.26
C GLU A 98 33.28 -5.99 -3.33
N LEU A 99 33.06 -5.26 -2.24
CA LEU A 99 31.96 -5.54 -1.31
C LEU A 99 30.62 -5.34 -2.01
N PRO A 100 29.63 -6.21 -1.72
CA PRO A 100 28.28 -6.07 -2.24
C PRO A 100 27.64 -4.77 -1.73
N LYS A 101 26.64 -4.29 -2.45
CA LYS A 101 25.76 -3.25 -1.95
C LYS A 101 24.84 -3.84 -0.87
N GLU A 102 24.74 -3.14 0.25
CA GLU A 102 23.79 -3.44 1.31
C GLU A 102 22.60 -2.47 1.22
N TYR A 103 21.41 -3.03 1.12
CA TYR A 103 20.18 -2.24 1.12
C TYR A 103 19.36 -2.56 2.36
N SER A 104 18.91 -1.51 3.03
CA SER A 104 17.98 -1.65 4.16
C SER A 104 16.55 -1.69 3.66
N LEU A 105 15.85 -2.77 3.93
CA LEU A 105 14.44 -2.96 3.60
C LEU A 105 13.61 -3.15 4.87
N ILE A 106 12.32 -2.83 4.75
CA ILE A 106 11.28 -3.26 5.68
C ILE A 106 10.25 -4.00 4.86
N SER A 107 9.99 -5.26 5.20
CA SER A 107 8.95 -6.06 4.55
C SER A 107 8.05 -6.70 5.60
N GLY A 108 6.81 -6.99 5.25
CA GLY A 108 5.89 -7.64 6.17
C GLY A 108 4.81 -8.42 5.46
N LEU A 109 4.14 -9.27 6.23
CA LEU A 109 3.05 -10.13 5.79
C LEU A 109 1.88 -10.05 6.78
N MET A 110 0.67 -10.08 6.25
CA MET A 110 -0.59 -10.10 7.01
C MET A 110 -1.47 -11.23 6.50
N CYS A 111 -1.92 -12.11 7.41
CA CYS A 111 -2.76 -13.26 7.12
C CYS A 111 -3.81 -13.43 8.22
N GLY A 112 -5.03 -13.78 7.87
CA GLY A 112 -6.16 -13.89 8.81
C GLY A 112 -6.90 -12.57 8.96
N GLY A 113 -7.15 -12.12 10.17
CA GLY A 113 -7.91 -10.91 10.45
C GLY A 113 -7.33 -10.06 11.58
N PRO A 114 -7.85 -8.84 11.76
CA PRO A 114 -7.33 -7.87 12.73
C PRO A 114 -7.70 -8.18 14.18
N ALA A 115 -8.69 -9.02 14.42
CA ALA A 115 -9.20 -9.28 15.75
C ALA A 115 -8.76 -10.64 16.27
N GLU A 116 -8.21 -10.68 17.47
CA GLU A 116 -8.15 -11.92 18.25
C GLU A 116 -9.56 -12.33 18.69
N ASN A 117 -9.72 -13.62 19.05
CA ASN A 117 -10.97 -14.18 19.55
C ASN A 117 -11.48 -13.41 20.78
N GLY A 118 -12.42 -12.49 20.60
CA GLY A 118 -12.96 -11.62 21.64
C GLY A 118 -14.26 -10.94 21.25
N TYR A 119 -14.79 -10.10 22.12
CA TYR A 119 -15.94 -9.27 21.83
C TYR A 119 -15.49 -7.80 21.61
N PRO A 120 -15.99 -7.10 20.56
CA PRO A 120 -16.87 -7.61 19.50
C PRO A 120 -16.13 -8.59 18.57
N ASN A 121 -16.82 -9.69 18.22
CA ASN A 121 -16.27 -10.74 17.38
C ASN A 121 -16.31 -10.30 15.90
N ASP A 122 -15.35 -9.49 15.50
CA ASP A 122 -15.14 -9.12 14.10
C ASP A 122 -14.30 -10.22 13.43
N GLN A 123 -14.98 -11.16 12.76
CA GLN A 123 -14.34 -12.28 12.06
C GLN A 123 -13.92 -11.95 10.64
N ARG A 124 -13.87 -10.67 10.25
CA ARG A 124 -13.42 -10.32 8.91
C ARG A 124 -11.94 -10.70 8.72
N GLU A 125 -11.62 -11.14 7.55
CA GLU A 125 -10.22 -11.30 7.12
C GLU A 125 -9.65 -9.97 6.64
N TYR A 126 -8.31 -9.87 6.65
CA TYR A 126 -7.62 -8.74 6.04
C TYR A 126 -7.96 -8.66 4.55
N ASP A 127 -8.02 -7.43 4.06
CA ASP A 127 -8.19 -7.14 2.65
C ASP A 127 -7.11 -6.17 2.13
N PHE A 128 -7.20 -5.82 0.85
CA PHE A 128 -6.27 -4.88 0.22
C PHE A 128 -6.25 -3.51 0.91
N PHE A 129 -7.38 -3.06 1.46
CA PHE A 129 -7.46 -1.75 2.09
C PHE A 129 -6.79 -1.73 3.46
N ASP A 130 -6.70 -2.86 4.15
CA ASP A 130 -5.94 -2.95 5.40
C ASP A 130 -4.45 -2.71 5.16
N ILE A 131 -3.84 -3.45 4.23
CA ILE A 131 -2.42 -3.26 3.93
C ILE A 131 -2.14 -1.88 3.32
N LYS A 132 -3.06 -1.34 2.52
CA LYS A 132 -2.98 0.02 1.98
C LYS A 132 -2.99 1.04 3.12
N ALA A 133 -3.89 0.90 4.09
CA ALA A 133 -4.00 1.80 5.26
C ALA A 133 -2.71 1.78 6.10
N VAL A 134 -2.14 0.60 6.35
CA VAL A 134 -0.84 0.47 7.04
C VAL A 134 0.24 1.28 6.31
N MET A 135 0.33 1.16 5.00
CA MET A 135 1.32 1.90 4.20
C MET A 135 1.04 3.42 4.18
N GLU A 136 -0.23 3.83 4.11
CA GLU A 136 -0.62 5.24 4.20
C GLU A 136 -0.28 5.83 5.58
N ASN A 137 -0.46 5.07 6.66
CA ASN A 137 -0.07 5.49 8.01
C ASN A 137 1.45 5.70 8.12
N VAL A 138 2.26 4.82 7.52
CA VAL A 138 3.73 5.00 7.44
C VAL A 138 4.09 6.30 6.72
N LEU A 139 3.51 6.56 5.54
CA LEU A 139 3.78 7.80 4.80
C LEU A 139 3.34 9.05 5.58
N SER A 140 2.18 8.97 6.23
CA SER A 140 1.64 10.06 7.05
C SER A 140 2.54 10.38 8.25
N ALA A 141 3.03 9.37 8.97
CA ALA A 141 3.94 9.53 10.11
C ALA A 141 5.27 10.16 9.69
N LEU A 142 5.73 9.90 8.47
CA LEU A 142 6.91 10.50 7.87
C LEU A 142 6.63 11.87 7.21
N SER A 143 5.41 12.39 7.32
CA SER A 143 4.97 13.64 6.67
C SER A 143 5.15 13.62 5.15
N ILE A 144 5.14 12.45 4.54
CA ILE A 144 5.23 12.29 3.09
C ILE A 144 3.84 12.53 2.49
N ARG A 145 3.73 13.52 1.66
CA ARG A 145 2.51 13.93 0.95
C ARG A 145 2.77 14.01 -0.54
N ASP A 146 1.72 14.19 -1.34
CA ASP A 146 1.80 14.37 -2.80
C ASP A 146 2.52 13.19 -3.48
N TYR A 147 2.18 11.97 -3.06
CA TYR A 147 2.55 10.72 -3.72
C TYR A 147 1.39 10.23 -4.61
N LYS A 148 1.72 9.41 -5.58
CA LYS A 148 0.75 8.73 -6.44
C LYS A 148 0.66 7.27 -6.07
N ILE A 149 -0.52 6.69 -6.28
CA ILE A 149 -0.73 5.26 -6.22
C ILE A 149 -0.86 4.73 -7.65
N ARG A 150 -0.15 3.66 -7.99
CA ARG A 150 -0.29 2.97 -9.27
C ARG A 150 -0.23 1.46 -9.08
N ARG A 151 -0.71 0.71 -10.06
CA ARG A 151 -0.55 -0.75 -10.06
C ARG A 151 0.93 -1.10 -10.09
N THR A 152 1.32 -2.13 -9.35
CA THR A 152 2.69 -2.65 -9.41
C THR A 152 2.77 -3.88 -10.30
N ASN A 153 3.90 -4.04 -10.98
CA ASN A 153 4.25 -5.24 -11.75
C ASN A 153 5.20 -6.15 -10.94
N TYR A 154 5.27 -5.97 -9.61
CA TYR A 154 6.17 -6.78 -8.79
C TYR A 154 5.69 -8.23 -8.76
N PRO A 155 6.49 -9.21 -9.22
CA PRO A 155 6.02 -10.57 -9.54
C PRO A 155 5.47 -11.37 -8.36
N VAL A 156 5.85 -10.95 -7.14
CA VAL A 156 5.42 -11.59 -5.90
C VAL A 156 3.94 -11.31 -5.60
N PHE A 157 3.40 -10.21 -6.13
CA PHE A 157 2.02 -9.80 -5.84
C PHE A 157 1.05 -10.16 -6.96
N HIS A 158 -0.21 -10.31 -6.57
CA HIS A 158 -1.32 -10.53 -7.51
C HIS A 158 -1.52 -9.28 -8.40
N PRO A 159 -1.53 -9.42 -9.74
CA PRO A 159 -1.54 -8.27 -10.66
C PRO A 159 -2.82 -7.41 -10.56
N GLY A 160 -3.93 -8.00 -10.09
CA GLY A 160 -5.21 -7.30 -9.93
C GLY A 160 -5.43 -6.68 -8.55
N VAL A 161 -4.64 -7.08 -7.52
CA VAL A 161 -4.85 -6.70 -6.10
C VAL A 161 -3.52 -6.25 -5.51
N SER A 162 -2.82 -5.35 -6.20
CA SER A 162 -1.54 -4.83 -5.73
C SER A 162 -1.29 -3.42 -6.27
N ALA A 163 -0.50 -2.66 -5.51
CA ALA A 163 -0.15 -1.29 -5.83
C ALA A 163 1.25 -0.92 -5.33
N GLU A 164 1.71 0.22 -5.78
CA GLU A 164 2.90 0.87 -5.24
C GLU A 164 2.65 2.37 -5.04
N PHE A 165 3.22 2.92 -3.99
CA PHE A 165 3.28 4.37 -3.79
C PHE A 165 4.54 4.93 -4.41
N VAL A 166 4.38 6.00 -5.20
CA VAL A 166 5.46 6.61 -5.96
C VAL A 166 5.46 8.11 -5.76
N LYS A 167 6.64 8.67 -5.54
CA LYS A 167 6.88 10.13 -5.50
C LYS A 167 8.11 10.48 -6.32
N ASN A 168 7.96 11.40 -7.28
CA ASN A 168 9.03 11.81 -8.19
C ASN A 168 9.74 10.60 -8.84
N ASP A 169 8.95 9.63 -9.33
CA ASP A 169 9.38 8.37 -9.94
C ASP A 169 10.14 7.39 -9.01
N VAL A 170 10.31 7.74 -7.73
CA VAL A 170 10.87 6.85 -6.72
C VAL A 170 9.76 6.03 -6.08
N ILE A 171 9.94 4.72 -6.01
CA ILE A 171 8.98 3.80 -5.38
C ILE A 171 9.22 3.79 -3.88
N LEU A 172 8.23 4.26 -3.12
CA LEU A 172 8.29 4.35 -1.66
C LEU A 172 7.95 3.03 -0.99
N ALA A 173 6.90 2.36 -1.48
CA ALA A 173 6.42 1.08 -0.99
C ALA A 173 5.73 0.31 -2.11
N ARG A 174 5.85 -1.03 -2.08
CA ARG A 174 5.04 -1.96 -2.86
C ARG A 174 4.24 -2.81 -1.91
N PHE A 175 2.96 -3.05 -2.21
CA PHE A 175 2.07 -3.81 -1.34
C PHE A 175 0.92 -4.43 -2.12
N GLY A 176 0.32 -5.45 -1.55
CA GLY A 176 -0.83 -6.13 -2.13
C GLY A 176 -0.97 -7.56 -1.67
N GLU A 177 -1.91 -8.27 -2.27
CA GLU A 177 -2.10 -9.70 -2.11
C GLU A 177 -0.93 -10.46 -2.74
N LEU A 178 -0.42 -11.48 -2.05
CA LEU A 178 0.59 -12.35 -2.65
C LEU A 178 -0.01 -13.15 -3.82
N HIS A 179 0.78 -13.35 -4.86
CA HIS A 179 0.34 -14.08 -6.04
C HIS A 179 -0.04 -15.53 -5.67
N PRO A 180 -1.18 -16.08 -6.13
CA PRO A 180 -1.58 -17.46 -5.83
C PRO A 180 -0.50 -18.50 -6.12
N ALA A 181 0.23 -18.35 -7.23
CA ALA A 181 1.35 -19.24 -7.56
C ALA A 181 2.52 -19.18 -6.55
N VAL A 182 2.70 -18.05 -5.86
CA VAL A 182 3.65 -17.95 -4.74
C VAL A 182 3.11 -18.74 -3.56
N LEU A 183 1.86 -18.50 -3.17
CA LEU A 183 1.24 -19.20 -2.03
C LEU A 183 1.22 -20.71 -2.23
N ASP A 184 0.90 -21.19 -3.44
CA ASP A 184 0.93 -22.62 -3.79
C ASP A 184 2.32 -23.24 -3.61
N LYS A 185 3.38 -22.56 -4.08
CA LYS A 185 4.76 -23.03 -3.92
C LYS A 185 5.21 -23.08 -2.45
N TRP A 186 4.58 -22.28 -1.59
CA TRP A 186 4.81 -22.27 -0.14
C TRP A 186 3.80 -23.13 0.63
N ASN A 187 2.90 -23.87 -0.05
CA ASN A 187 1.82 -24.67 0.55
C ASN A 187 0.94 -23.87 1.52
N ILE A 188 0.69 -22.59 1.22
CA ILE A 188 -0.17 -21.70 2.00
C ILE A 188 -1.52 -21.61 1.26
N LYS A 189 -2.60 -22.01 1.92
CA LYS A 189 -3.97 -22.06 1.36
C LYS A 189 -4.81 -20.83 1.72
N ARG A 190 -4.24 -19.85 2.36
CA ARG A 190 -4.91 -18.64 2.81
C ARG A 190 -4.45 -17.43 1.99
N ILE A 191 -5.31 -16.44 1.90
CA ILE A 191 -4.93 -15.14 1.33
C ILE A 191 -3.91 -14.48 2.27
N VAL A 192 -2.86 -13.94 1.70
CA VAL A 192 -1.80 -13.24 2.42
C VAL A 192 -1.55 -11.91 1.72
N TYR A 193 -1.54 -10.84 2.48
CA TYR A 193 -1.13 -9.53 2.01
C TYR A 193 0.31 -9.27 2.45
N GLY A 194 1.06 -8.55 1.63
CA GLY A 194 2.44 -8.24 1.93
C GLY A 194 2.84 -6.85 1.49
N PHE A 195 3.95 -6.38 2.03
CA PHE A 195 4.56 -5.12 1.61
C PHE A 195 6.07 -5.17 1.64
N THR A 196 6.69 -4.27 0.90
CA THR A 196 8.13 -4.00 0.93
C THR A 196 8.38 -2.51 0.79
N ILE A 197 9.19 -1.95 1.69
CA ILE A 197 9.63 -0.55 1.74
C ILE A 197 11.14 -0.53 1.58
N SER A 198 11.67 0.28 0.66
CA SER A 198 13.09 0.62 0.60
C SER A 198 13.36 1.75 1.58
N LEU A 199 14.12 1.48 2.65
CA LEU A 199 14.42 2.50 3.64
C LEU A 199 15.22 3.68 3.06
N PRO A 200 16.26 3.48 2.23
CA PRO A 200 16.96 4.58 1.58
C PRO A 200 16.03 5.47 0.74
N ASP A 201 15.13 4.87 -0.04
CA ASP A 201 14.26 5.61 -0.94
C ASP A 201 13.21 6.43 -0.18
N ILE A 202 12.59 5.86 0.84
CA ILE A 202 11.58 6.58 1.63
C ILE A 202 12.22 7.71 2.45
N MET A 203 13.48 7.54 2.88
CA MET A 203 14.22 8.57 3.63
C MET A 203 14.47 9.84 2.82
N ILE A 204 14.54 9.77 1.49
CA ILE A 204 14.70 10.96 0.62
C ILE A 204 13.56 11.96 0.84
N PHE A 205 12.36 11.46 1.14
CA PHE A 205 11.15 12.28 1.26
C PHE A 205 10.64 12.43 2.70
N ALA A 206 11.27 11.74 3.66
CA ALA A 206 10.88 11.83 5.05
C ALA A 206 11.06 13.24 5.60
N GLY A 207 9.97 13.86 6.01
CA GLY A 207 9.96 15.19 6.64
C GLY A 207 9.87 15.07 8.16
N THR A 208 10.48 16.03 8.85
CA THR A 208 10.37 16.16 10.33
C THR A 208 9.43 17.28 10.74
N ALA A 209 9.06 18.15 9.81
CA ALA A 209 8.29 19.34 10.10
C ALA A 209 6.78 19.09 9.99
N THR A 210 6.09 19.16 11.10
CA THR A 210 4.64 19.28 11.13
C THR A 210 4.27 20.73 10.88
N ASN A 211 3.71 21.03 9.70
CA ASN A 211 3.21 22.37 9.42
C ASN A 211 1.92 22.60 10.20
N TYR A 212 1.97 23.50 11.17
CA TYR A 212 0.77 23.93 11.88
C TYR A 212 -0.23 24.57 10.91
N LYS A 213 -1.46 24.05 10.87
CA LYS A 213 -2.60 24.68 10.20
C LYS A 213 -3.52 25.26 11.25
N LYS A 214 -3.87 26.55 11.10
CA LYS A 214 -4.83 27.20 12.01
C LYS A 214 -6.16 26.43 11.99
N ILE A 215 -6.74 26.25 13.17
CA ILE A 215 -8.09 25.67 13.29
C ILE A 215 -9.07 26.58 12.55
N PRO A 216 -9.89 26.04 11.64
CA PRO A 216 -10.87 26.82 10.89
C PRO A 216 -11.86 27.51 11.82
N LYS A 217 -12.15 28.79 11.55
CA LYS A 217 -13.11 29.58 12.33
C LYS A 217 -14.55 29.46 11.81
N PHE A 218 -14.71 29.10 10.54
CA PHE A 218 -16.01 29.03 9.88
C PHE A 218 -16.40 27.58 9.59
N PRO A 219 -17.69 27.23 9.60
CA PRO A 219 -18.15 25.88 9.32
C PRO A 219 -17.89 25.49 7.85
N SER A 220 -17.79 24.19 7.59
CA SER A 220 -17.81 23.66 6.22
C SER A 220 -19.25 23.45 5.74
N ALA A 221 -19.46 23.58 4.44
CA ALA A 221 -20.68 23.13 3.76
C ALA A 221 -20.38 21.78 3.10
N GLU A 222 -21.24 20.79 3.32
CA GLU A 222 -21.08 19.45 2.77
C GLU A 222 -22.07 19.20 1.64
N ARG A 223 -21.64 18.46 0.60
CA ARG A 223 -22.47 17.98 -0.50
C ARG A 223 -22.07 16.56 -0.87
N ASP A 224 -23.06 15.72 -1.06
CA ASP A 224 -22.86 14.38 -1.59
C ASP A 224 -23.14 14.39 -3.10
N LEU A 225 -22.24 13.73 -3.86
CA LEU A 225 -22.28 13.65 -5.31
C LEU A 225 -22.21 12.19 -5.75
N ALA A 226 -23.32 11.64 -6.22
CA ALA A 226 -23.37 10.30 -6.79
C ALA A 226 -23.26 10.37 -8.31
N VAL A 227 -22.33 9.61 -8.90
CA VAL A 227 -22.04 9.61 -10.33
C VAL A 227 -21.91 8.22 -10.90
N LEU A 228 -22.29 8.06 -12.15
CA LEU A 228 -22.01 6.87 -12.98
C LEU A 228 -20.72 7.13 -13.75
N VAL A 229 -19.73 6.29 -13.52
CA VAL A 229 -18.37 6.42 -14.04
C VAL A 229 -18.07 5.24 -14.95
N PRO A 230 -17.51 5.42 -16.17
CA PRO A 230 -17.01 4.31 -16.98
C PRO A 230 -16.03 3.44 -16.17
N GLU A 231 -16.17 2.11 -16.25
CA GLU A 231 -15.34 1.17 -15.45
C GLU A 231 -13.83 1.38 -15.59
N GLN A 232 -13.42 1.81 -16.79
CA GLN A 232 -12.01 2.02 -17.13
C GLN A 232 -11.39 3.26 -16.45
N LEU A 233 -12.22 4.23 -16.02
CA LEU A 233 -11.71 5.41 -15.33
C LEU A 233 -11.39 5.08 -13.88
N SER A 234 -10.16 5.43 -13.47
CA SER A 234 -9.73 5.27 -12.08
C SER A 234 -10.37 6.30 -11.15
N ASN A 235 -10.48 5.96 -9.85
CA ASN A 235 -10.90 6.93 -8.83
C ASN A 235 -9.99 8.17 -8.83
N GLU A 236 -8.69 7.99 -8.98
CA GLU A 236 -7.72 9.09 -9.02
C GLU A 236 -8.05 10.11 -10.13
N ASN A 237 -8.43 9.63 -11.33
CA ASN A 237 -8.83 10.53 -12.43
C ASN A 237 -10.06 11.36 -12.07
N ILE A 238 -11.06 10.72 -11.44
CA ILE A 238 -12.29 11.40 -10.99
C ILE A 238 -11.97 12.41 -9.90
N GLU A 239 -11.21 12.03 -8.88
CA GLU A 239 -10.80 12.94 -7.81
C GLU A 239 -10.01 14.14 -8.33
N ASN A 240 -9.11 13.94 -9.28
CA ASN A 240 -8.34 15.02 -9.88
C ASN A 240 -9.24 16.02 -10.60
N ILE A 241 -10.24 15.54 -11.35
CA ILE A 241 -11.21 16.41 -12.03
C ILE A 241 -12.04 17.19 -11.00
N ILE A 242 -12.52 16.50 -9.95
CA ILE A 242 -13.31 17.14 -8.88
C ILE A 242 -12.46 18.20 -8.16
N ARG A 243 -11.21 17.91 -7.81
CA ARG A 243 -10.32 18.86 -7.13
C ARG A 243 -10.00 20.07 -7.98
N GLN A 244 -9.75 19.88 -9.27
CA GLN A 244 -9.48 20.99 -10.20
C GLN A 244 -10.70 21.89 -10.38
N ALA A 245 -11.89 21.30 -10.52
CA ALA A 245 -13.13 22.04 -10.70
C ALA A 245 -13.67 22.65 -9.41
N GLY A 246 -13.46 21.99 -8.25
CA GLY A 246 -13.91 22.43 -6.92
C GLY A 246 -13.13 23.59 -6.33
N ASN A 247 -12.07 24.01 -7.00
CA ASN A 247 -11.20 25.13 -6.66
C ASN A 247 -10.58 25.08 -5.24
N LYS A 248 -10.04 26.23 -4.76
CA LYS A 248 -9.36 26.35 -3.46
C LYS A 248 -10.27 26.18 -2.23
N HIS A 249 -11.58 26.17 -2.39
CA HIS A 249 -12.54 26.03 -1.31
C HIS A 249 -12.93 24.58 -1.04
N LEU A 250 -12.61 23.63 -1.95
CA LEU A 250 -12.76 22.21 -1.69
C LEU A 250 -11.69 21.74 -0.70
N GLU A 251 -12.09 21.61 0.57
CA GLU A 251 -11.19 21.22 1.67
C GLU A 251 -11.00 19.72 1.74
N LYS A 252 -12.10 18.95 1.59
CA LYS A 252 -12.08 17.49 1.70
C LYS A 252 -12.92 16.85 0.61
N LEU A 253 -12.46 15.68 0.17
CA LEU A 253 -13.11 14.85 -0.83
C LEU A 253 -12.93 13.39 -0.41
N TYR A 254 -14.04 12.65 -0.25
CA TYR A 254 -14.03 11.22 0.09
C TYR A 254 -14.92 10.45 -0.87
N LEU A 255 -14.43 9.34 -1.39
CA LEU A 255 -15.27 8.29 -1.94
C LEU A 255 -15.82 7.48 -0.76
N PHE A 256 -17.14 7.46 -0.57
CA PHE A 256 -17.77 6.74 0.54
C PHE A 256 -18.61 5.54 0.10
N ASP A 257 -18.94 5.44 -1.20
CA ASP A 257 -19.65 4.29 -1.74
C ASP A 257 -19.21 3.97 -3.17
N LEU A 258 -19.06 2.68 -3.47
CA LEU A 258 -18.80 2.13 -4.79
C LEU A 258 -19.73 0.95 -5.03
N TYR A 259 -20.60 1.07 -6.03
CA TYR A 259 -21.53 0.02 -6.38
C TYR A 259 -21.40 -0.41 -7.84
N GLN A 260 -21.28 -1.73 -8.03
CA GLN A 260 -21.32 -2.41 -9.33
C GLN A 260 -22.36 -3.51 -9.26
N GLY A 261 -23.46 -3.38 -9.99
CA GLY A 261 -24.52 -4.37 -9.94
C GLY A 261 -25.66 -4.06 -10.90
N LYS A 262 -26.75 -4.80 -10.80
CA LYS A 262 -27.87 -4.81 -11.76
C LYS A 262 -28.54 -3.45 -12.02
N GLN A 263 -28.36 -2.49 -11.11
CA GLN A 263 -28.95 -1.14 -11.23
C GLN A 263 -28.02 -0.13 -11.92
N VAL A 264 -26.80 -0.57 -12.32
CA VAL A 264 -25.83 0.26 -13.02
C VAL A 264 -25.72 -0.24 -14.45
N PRO A 265 -25.73 0.65 -15.47
CA PRO A 265 -25.56 0.25 -16.87
C PRO A 265 -24.26 -0.53 -17.08
N ALA A 266 -24.28 -1.50 -18.02
CA ALA A 266 -23.10 -2.28 -18.36
C ALA A 266 -21.95 -1.35 -18.80
N GLY A 267 -20.73 -1.60 -18.32
CA GLY A 267 -19.54 -0.77 -18.57
C GLY A 267 -19.41 0.46 -17.68
N PHE A 268 -20.30 0.62 -16.68
CA PHE A 268 -20.25 1.68 -15.69
C PHE A 268 -20.20 1.14 -14.27
N LYS A 269 -19.69 1.97 -13.36
CA LYS A 269 -19.74 1.81 -11.91
C LYS A 269 -20.36 3.05 -11.28
N SER A 270 -21.12 2.90 -10.21
CA SER A 270 -21.64 4.02 -9.43
C SER A 270 -20.64 4.36 -8.33
N MET A 271 -20.28 5.63 -8.25
CA MET A 271 -19.36 6.14 -7.22
C MET A 271 -20.02 7.31 -6.51
N ALA A 272 -19.96 7.33 -5.17
CA ALA A 272 -20.53 8.40 -4.37
C ALA A 272 -19.44 9.09 -3.56
N TYR A 273 -19.37 10.40 -3.74
CA TYR A 273 -18.38 11.26 -3.12
C TYR A 273 -19.02 12.22 -2.14
N ARG A 274 -18.34 12.44 -1.01
CA ARG A 274 -18.64 13.55 -0.10
C ARG A 274 -17.62 14.65 -0.30
N LEU A 275 -18.11 15.85 -0.56
CA LEU A 275 -17.34 17.05 -0.78
C LEU A 275 -17.58 18.02 0.38
N SER A 276 -16.51 18.51 1.01
CA SER A 276 -16.58 19.53 2.05
C SER A 276 -15.92 20.80 1.55
N PHE A 277 -16.68 21.87 1.49
CA PHE A 277 -16.22 23.20 1.07
C PHE A 277 -16.08 24.12 2.27
N ARG A 278 -15.03 24.94 2.29
CA ARG A 278 -14.81 25.94 3.35
C ARG A 278 -14.08 27.16 2.82
N ALA A 279 -14.49 28.34 3.34
CA ALA A 279 -13.73 29.56 3.19
C ALA A 279 -12.99 29.88 4.50
N SER A 280 -11.82 30.53 4.39
CA SER A 280 -10.99 30.90 5.55
C SER A 280 -11.44 32.21 6.22
N ASP A 281 -12.24 33.01 5.53
CA ASP A 281 -12.61 34.40 5.85
C ASP A 281 -14.10 34.59 6.17
N ARG A 282 -14.98 33.67 5.77
CA ARG A 282 -16.44 33.75 5.97
C ARG A 282 -17.14 32.40 5.91
N THR A 283 -18.42 32.39 6.29
CA THR A 283 -19.33 31.27 6.01
C THR A 283 -19.72 31.28 4.54
N LEU A 284 -19.72 30.13 3.89
CA LEU A 284 -20.18 29.96 2.50
C LEU A 284 -21.71 30.00 2.43
N THR A 285 -22.22 30.52 1.33
CA THR A 285 -23.65 30.45 1.00
C THR A 285 -23.95 29.19 0.19
N ASP A 286 -25.19 28.68 0.28
CA ASP A 286 -25.62 27.52 -0.51
C ASP A 286 -25.45 27.77 -2.01
N ALA A 287 -25.80 28.96 -2.51
CA ALA A 287 -25.67 29.32 -3.91
C ALA A 287 -24.23 29.25 -4.43
N GLU A 288 -23.23 29.60 -3.62
CA GLU A 288 -21.83 29.48 -4.00
C GLU A 288 -21.41 28.01 -4.15
N VAL A 289 -21.81 27.18 -3.15
CA VAL A 289 -21.49 25.76 -3.15
C VAL A 289 -22.16 25.05 -4.31
N ASP A 290 -23.43 25.33 -4.56
CA ASP A 290 -24.19 24.72 -5.68
C ASP A 290 -23.59 25.08 -7.04
N ASN A 291 -23.11 26.31 -7.24
CA ASN A 291 -22.41 26.71 -8.46
C ASN A 291 -21.08 25.95 -8.65
N TRP A 292 -20.35 25.64 -7.58
CA TRP A 292 -19.15 24.82 -7.66
C TRP A 292 -19.48 23.36 -7.97
N ILE A 293 -20.56 22.81 -7.41
CA ILE A 293 -21.04 21.47 -7.76
C ILE A 293 -21.43 21.41 -9.24
N GLU A 294 -22.14 22.40 -9.78
CA GLU A 294 -22.45 22.47 -11.21
C GLU A 294 -21.19 22.47 -12.07
N THR A 295 -20.18 23.24 -11.68
CA THR A 295 -18.89 23.30 -12.39
C THR A 295 -18.17 21.93 -12.38
N ILE A 296 -18.23 21.23 -11.25
CA ILE A 296 -17.69 19.86 -11.11
C ILE A 296 -18.44 18.90 -12.03
N VAL A 297 -19.77 18.93 -12.02
CA VAL A 297 -20.62 18.08 -12.85
C VAL A 297 -20.35 18.29 -14.34
N ILE A 298 -20.25 19.56 -14.77
CA ILE A 298 -19.91 19.90 -16.17
C ILE A 298 -18.52 19.34 -16.54
N SER A 299 -17.55 19.44 -15.62
CA SER A 299 -16.20 18.93 -15.85
C SER A 299 -16.14 17.41 -15.93
N LEU A 300 -16.90 16.71 -15.10
CA LEU A 300 -17.06 15.26 -15.13
C LEU A 300 -17.77 14.79 -16.41
N GLY A 301 -18.76 15.56 -16.90
CA GLY A 301 -19.46 15.27 -18.15
C GLY A 301 -18.53 15.20 -19.38
N LYS A 302 -17.40 15.92 -19.38
CA LYS A 302 -16.41 15.90 -20.46
C LYS A 302 -15.72 14.54 -20.63
N VAL A 303 -15.76 13.69 -19.61
CA VAL A 303 -15.17 12.34 -19.59
C VAL A 303 -16.25 11.23 -19.50
N ASN A 304 -17.46 11.52 -19.95
CA ASN A 304 -18.61 10.61 -19.94
C ASN A 304 -19.03 10.14 -18.53
N VAL A 305 -18.80 10.95 -17.52
CA VAL A 305 -19.32 10.73 -16.17
C VAL A 305 -20.62 11.50 -16.03
N VAL A 306 -21.68 10.84 -15.60
CA VAL A 306 -23.02 11.43 -15.46
C VAL A 306 -23.54 11.31 -14.03
N LEU A 307 -24.39 12.25 -13.63
CA LEU A 307 -25.07 12.16 -12.32
C LEU A 307 -25.92 10.90 -12.27
N ARG A 308 -25.87 10.23 -11.14
CA ARG A 308 -26.83 9.17 -10.82
C ARG A 308 -28.09 9.83 -10.24
N THR A 309 -29.16 9.79 -11.00
CA THR A 309 -30.49 10.23 -10.56
C THR A 309 -31.21 9.14 -9.78
#